data_2dd846e8764904878d7f86117023a892
#
_entry.id   2dd846e8764904878d7f86117023a892
#
_cell.length_a   1.000
_cell.length_b   1.000
_cell.length_c   1.000
_cell.angle_alpha   90.00
_cell.angle_beta   90.00
_cell.angle_gamma   90.00
#
_symmetry.space_group_name_H-M   'P 1'
#
loop_
_entity.id
_entity.type
_entity.pdbx_description
1 polymer ?
#
loop_
_entity_poly.entity_id
_entity_poly.type
_entity_poly.pdbx_seq_one_letter_code
_entity_poly.pdbx_strand_id
1 'polypeptide(L)'
;MWDSAVTIIAIFLAAILMFVFPLMTMADKSDDVSQLSIQNATTDFTNKIRTTGYLSQDDYDNFILTLASTGNSYDAEITIQKLDQNPAKKSSGDTTTIGQNVYYTMYTTQVLEQLPLSLNEGDIVSVNVENTNTTVAGQLRNFMYKVTGNTSGNIVAQESGIVTKTTAN
;
A
#
# COMPACT_ATOMS: atom_id res chain seq x y z
N MET A 1 -15.75 52.99 13.63
CA MET A 1 -16.47 51.70 13.68
C MET A 1 -15.87 50.65 12.75
N TRP A 2 -15.41 51.01 11.55
CA TRP A 2 -14.76 50.06 10.63
C TRP A 2 -13.45 49.47 11.18
N ASP A 3 -12.60 50.30 11.80
CA ASP A 3 -11.32 49.87 12.37
C ASP A 3 -11.49 48.83 13.50
N SER A 4 -12.50 48.97 14.34
CA SER A 4 -12.80 48.02 15.41
C SER A 4 -13.30 46.67 14.87
N ALA A 5 -14.09 46.67 13.78
CA ALA A 5 -14.57 45.47 13.16
C ALA A 5 -13.40 44.69 12.45
N VAL A 6 -12.53 45.42 11.76
CA VAL A 6 -11.33 44.89 11.14
C VAL A 6 -10.40 44.28 12.19
N THR A 7 -10.20 44.94 13.31
CA THR A 7 -9.35 44.48 14.42
C THR A 7 -9.90 43.18 15.03
N ILE A 8 -11.22 43.08 15.24
CA ILE A 8 -11.86 41.86 15.76
C ILE A 8 -11.69 40.69 14.78
N ILE A 9 -11.91 40.94 13.48
CA ILE A 9 -11.72 39.91 12.45
C ILE A 9 -10.26 39.46 12.37
N ALA A 10 -9.31 40.41 12.46
CA ALA A 10 -7.88 40.10 12.44
C ALA A 10 -7.45 39.23 13.64
N ILE A 11 -7.95 39.54 14.86
CA ILE A 11 -7.68 38.74 16.05
C ILE A 11 -8.26 37.31 15.90
N PHE A 12 -9.49 37.22 15.38
CA PHE A 12 -10.13 35.93 15.17
C PHE A 12 -9.37 35.09 14.13
N LEU A 13 -8.95 35.71 13.03
CA LEU A 13 -8.15 35.05 12.00
C LEU A 13 -6.78 34.62 12.54
N ALA A 14 -6.11 35.47 13.30
CA ALA A 14 -4.84 35.12 13.92
C ALA A 14 -4.96 33.98 14.91
N ALA A 15 -6.03 33.92 15.71
CA ALA A 15 -6.31 32.81 16.61
C ALA A 15 -6.52 31.50 15.84
N ILE A 16 -7.32 31.52 14.78
CA ILE A 16 -7.54 30.33 13.92
C ILE A 16 -6.21 29.85 13.35
N LEU A 17 -5.40 30.72 12.77
CA LEU A 17 -4.11 30.38 12.20
C LEU A 17 -3.15 29.82 13.25
N MET A 18 -3.13 30.34 14.45
CA MET A 18 -2.27 29.86 15.54
C MET A 18 -2.58 28.43 15.97
N PHE A 19 -3.82 27.96 15.80
CA PHE A 19 -4.20 26.56 16.09
C PHE A 19 -4.09 25.66 14.88
N VAL A 20 -4.46 26.13 13.70
CA VAL A 20 -4.50 25.31 12.47
C VAL A 20 -3.10 24.88 12.04
N PHE A 21 -2.09 25.78 12.11
CA PHE A 21 -0.74 25.43 11.68
C PHE A 21 -0.08 24.30 12.51
N PRO A 22 -0.10 24.33 13.85
CA PRO A 22 0.42 23.23 14.65
C PRO A 22 -0.32 21.92 14.40
N LEU A 23 -1.66 21.97 14.29
CA LEU A 23 -2.48 20.78 13.99
C LEU A 23 -2.11 20.17 12.64
N MET A 24 -1.91 21.00 11.61
CA MET A 24 -1.49 20.54 10.29
C MET A 24 -0.12 19.86 10.35
N THR A 25 0.84 20.47 11.04
CA THR A 25 2.17 19.88 11.21
C THR A 25 2.13 18.54 11.97
N MET A 26 1.28 18.41 12.98
CA MET A 26 1.09 17.15 13.71
C MET A 26 0.43 16.08 12.83
N ALA A 27 -0.58 16.47 12.05
CA ALA A 27 -1.27 15.58 11.14
C ALA A 27 -0.33 15.10 9.99
N ASP A 28 0.49 15.98 9.43
CA ASP A 28 1.49 15.63 8.43
C ASP A 28 2.52 14.61 8.98
N LYS A 29 3.00 14.82 10.20
CA LYS A 29 3.89 13.86 10.87
C LYS A 29 3.21 12.50 11.11
N SER A 30 1.92 12.50 11.44
CA SER A 30 1.16 11.27 11.59
C SER A 30 1.07 10.50 10.26
N ASP A 31 0.85 11.20 9.15
CA ASP A 31 0.84 10.59 7.82
C ASP A 31 2.22 10.05 7.44
N ASP A 32 3.31 10.78 7.74
CA ASP A 32 4.69 10.32 7.51
C ASP A 32 5.01 9.04 8.30
N VAL A 33 4.60 8.97 9.56
CA VAL A 33 4.77 7.78 10.40
C VAL A 33 3.95 6.61 9.86
N SER A 34 2.71 6.86 9.44
CA SER A 34 1.87 5.84 8.81
C SER A 34 2.48 5.34 7.51
N GLN A 35 2.98 6.25 6.66
CA GLN A 35 3.67 5.91 5.41
C GLN A 35 4.88 4.99 5.66
N LEU A 36 5.72 5.34 6.63
CA LEU A 36 6.89 4.52 6.98
C LEU A 36 6.47 3.16 7.55
N SER A 37 5.44 3.13 8.39
CA SER A 37 4.93 1.89 8.98
C SER A 37 4.41 0.92 7.92
N ILE A 38 3.60 1.41 6.95
CA ILE A 38 3.09 0.54 5.89
C ILE A 38 4.17 0.11 4.91
N GLN A 39 5.18 0.96 4.63
CA GLN A 39 6.33 0.57 3.81
C GLN A 39 7.10 -0.57 4.46
N ASN A 40 7.41 -0.46 5.76
CA ASN A 40 8.10 -1.51 6.50
C ASN A 40 7.26 -2.80 6.53
N ALA A 41 5.98 -2.72 6.87
CA ALA A 41 5.08 -3.87 6.90
C ALA A 41 4.99 -4.57 5.54
N THR A 42 4.86 -3.81 4.45
CA THR A 42 4.79 -4.33 3.08
C THR A 42 6.11 -4.99 2.69
N THR A 43 7.24 -4.37 3.02
CA THR A 43 8.57 -4.92 2.76
C THR A 43 8.80 -6.21 3.54
N ASP A 44 8.49 -6.23 4.84
CA ASP A 44 8.66 -7.41 5.69
C ASP A 44 7.76 -8.57 5.23
N PHE A 45 6.51 -8.28 4.91
CA PHE A 45 5.56 -9.27 4.40
C PHE A 45 6.04 -9.87 3.08
N THR A 46 6.42 -9.02 2.11
CA THR A 46 6.92 -9.46 0.81
C THR A 46 8.21 -10.27 0.94
N ASN A 47 9.16 -9.79 1.77
CA ASN A 47 10.41 -10.49 2.02
C ASN A 47 10.22 -11.84 2.72
N LYS A 48 9.27 -11.94 3.65
CA LYS A 48 8.92 -13.20 4.28
C LYS A 48 8.47 -14.23 3.24
N ILE A 49 7.54 -13.85 2.36
CA ILE A 49 7.05 -14.75 1.29
C ILE A 49 8.20 -15.16 0.35
N ARG A 50 9.03 -14.21 -0.07
CA ARG A 50 10.16 -14.46 -0.98
C ARG A 50 11.21 -15.42 -0.40
N THR A 51 11.48 -15.29 0.88
CA THR A 51 12.54 -16.10 1.54
C THR A 51 12.05 -17.45 2.02
N THR A 52 10.75 -17.58 2.32
CA THR A 52 10.17 -18.86 2.76
C THR A 52 9.56 -19.67 1.61
N GLY A 53 9.15 -19.00 0.52
CA GLY A 53 8.36 -19.61 -0.56
C GLY A 53 6.95 -20.01 -0.12
N TYR A 54 6.44 -19.42 0.98
CA TYR A 54 5.20 -19.84 1.60
C TYR A 54 4.40 -18.63 2.07
N LEU A 55 3.10 -18.66 1.83
CA LEU A 55 2.14 -17.68 2.32
C LEU A 55 1.03 -18.40 3.07
N SER A 56 0.94 -18.17 4.39
CA SER A 56 -0.14 -18.69 5.23
C SER A 56 -1.24 -17.66 5.42
N GLN A 57 -2.43 -18.14 5.89
CA GLN A 57 -3.51 -17.26 6.30
C GLN A 57 -3.07 -16.36 7.47
N ASP A 58 -2.37 -16.93 8.46
CA ASP A 58 -1.87 -16.18 9.62
C ASP A 58 -0.92 -15.03 9.22
N ASP A 59 -0.08 -15.25 8.20
CA ASP A 59 0.82 -14.21 7.70
C ASP A 59 0.05 -13.05 7.08
N TYR A 60 -0.97 -13.37 6.29
CA TYR A 60 -1.86 -12.37 5.70
C TYR A 60 -2.65 -11.60 6.78
N ASP A 61 -3.24 -12.32 7.72
CA ASP A 61 -4.03 -11.69 8.80
C ASP A 61 -3.17 -10.77 9.67
N ASN A 62 -1.95 -11.19 10.02
CA ASN A 62 -0.99 -10.36 10.75
C ASN A 62 -0.56 -9.12 9.95
N PHE A 63 -0.39 -9.26 8.64
CA PHE A 63 -0.10 -8.13 7.76
C PHE A 63 -1.24 -7.11 7.77
N ILE A 64 -2.48 -7.55 7.57
CA ILE A 64 -3.66 -6.66 7.60
C ILE A 64 -3.83 -5.99 8.97
N LEU A 65 -3.63 -6.73 10.07
CA LEU A 65 -3.65 -6.17 11.43
C LEU A 65 -2.58 -5.10 11.62
N THR A 66 -1.39 -5.31 11.07
CA THR A 66 -0.30 -4.33 11.14
C THR A 66 -0.67 -3.05 10.37
N LEU A 67 -1.25 -3.18 9.17
CA LEU A 67 -1.74 -2.02 8.42
C LEU A 67 -2.82 -1.27 9.19
N ALA A 68 -3.80 -1.98 9.75
CA ALA A 68 -4.91 -1.39 10.52
C ALA A 68 -4.42 -0.67 11.80
N SER A 69 -3.27 -1.07 12.36
CA SER A 69 -2.71 -0.47 13.58
C SER A 69 -2.30 0.99 13.41
N THR A 70 -2.13 1.47 12.18
CA THR A 70 -1.81 2.87 11.88
C THR A 70 -3.01 3.82 12.04
N GLY A 71 -4.22 3.28 12.22
CA GLY A 71 -5.46 4.05 12.36
C GLY A 71 -6.08 4.50 11.04
N ASN A 72 -5.51 4.12 9.91
CA ASN A 72 -6.07 4.33 8.57
C ASN A 72 -6.64 3.03 8.00
N SER A 73 -7.47 3.15 6.97
CA SER A 73 -7.96 2.01 6.20
C SER A 73 -7.14 1.86 4.92
N TYR A 74 -6.75 0.63 4.62
CA TYR A 74 -5.94 0.33 3.44
C TYR A 74 -6.60 -0.76 2.59
N ASP A 75 -6.38 -0.67 1.30
CA ASP A 75 -6.56 -1.76 0.36
C ASP A 75 -5.20 -2.38 0.07
N ALA A 76 -5.11 -3.70 0.15
CA ALA A 76 -3.88 -4.46 -0.07
C ALA A 76 -4.08 -5.41 -1.24
N GLU A 77 -3.46 -5.10 -2.35
CA GLU A 77 -3.45 -5.95 -3.54
C GLU A 77 -2.20 -6.83 -3.55
N ILE A 78 -2.41 -8.15 -3.64
CA ILE A 78 -1.34 -9.13 -3.78
C ILE A 78 -1.43 -9.74 -5.18
N THR A 79 -0.35 -9.63 -5.92
CA THR A 79 -0.22 -10.25 -7.23
C THR A 79 0.92 -11.24 -7.20
N ILE A 80 0.66 -12.48 -7.60
CA ILE A 80 1.67 -13.54 -7.70
C ILE A 80 1.75 -14.00 -9.14
N GLN A 81 2.94 -13.90 -9.72
CA GLN A 81 3.23 -14.41 -11.03
C GLN A 81 4.00 -15.73 -10.86
N LYS A 82 3.32 -16.84 -11.15
CA LYS A 82 3.91 -18.18 -11.10
C LYS A 82 4.57 -18.53 -12.42
N LEU A 83 5.81 -18.98 -12.33
CA LEU A 83 6.55 -19.47 -13.49
C LEU A 83 5.94 -20.79 -13.97
N ASP A 84 5.58 -20.85 -15.25
CA ASP A 84 5.08 -22.07 -15.87
C ASP A 84 6.23 -23.08 -16.05
N GLN A 85 6.18 -24.16 -15.28
CA GLN A 85 7.18 -25.23 -15.33
C GLN A 85 7.03 -26.14 -16.56
N ASN A 86 5.93 -26.05 -17.32
CA ASN A 86 5.65 -26.84 -18.50
C ASN A 86 5.23 -26.00 -19.71
N PRO A 87 6.06 -25.09 -20.21
CA PRO A 87 5.69 -24.19 -21.30
C PRO A 87 5.36 -24.93 -22.61
N ALA A 88 5.87 -26.14 -22.79
CA ALA A 88 5.63 -26.97 -23.99
C ALA A 88 4.22 -27.57 -24.07
N LYS A 89 3.41 -27.53 -23.00
CA LYS A 89 2.02 -28.04 -22.98
C LYS A 89 0.97 -27.01 -23.39
N LYS A 90 1.35 -25.77 -23.59
CA LYS A 90 0.41 -24.76 -24.09
C LYS A 90 0.23 -24.95 -25.59
N SER A 91 -0.95 -25.37 -25.97
CA SER A 91 -1.41 -25.54 -27.36
C SER A 91 -1.70 -24.19 -28.06
N SER A 92 -1.01 -23.11 -27.75
CA SER A 92 -0.97 -21.94 -28.63
C SER A 92 0.01 -22.31 -29.74
N GLY A 93 -0.46 -22.41 -30.98
CA GLY A 93 0.35 -22.83 -32.14
C GLY A 93 1.48 -21.86 -32.52
N ASP A 94 1.98 -21.11 -31.56
CA ASP A 94 3.09 -20.18 -31.67
C ASP A 94 4.35 -20.84 -31.11
N THR A 95 5.20 -21.35 -32.03
CA THR A 95 6.49 -21.94 -31.68
C THR A 95 7.53 -20.96 -31.18
N THR A 96 7.25 -19.66 -31.21
CA THR A 96 8.17 -18.61 -30.76
C THR A 96 8.26 -18.50 -29.25
N THR A 97 7.31 -19.08 -28.50
CA THR A 97 7.27 -19.08 -27.02
C THR A 97 7.93 -20.28 -26.37
N ILE A 98 8.44 -21.23 -27.16
CA ILE A 98 9.16 -22.40 -26.64
C ILE A 98 10.50 -21.95 -26.06
N GLY A 99 10.68 -22.15 -24.74
CA GLY A 99 11.90 -21.77 -24.01
C GLY A 99 11.89 -20.36 -23.42
N GLN A 100 10.80 -19.61 -23.55
CA GLN A 100 10.63 -18.36 -22.80
C GLN A 100 10.03 -18.64 -21.41
N ASN A 101 10.46 -17.86 -20.41
CA ASN A 101 9.83 -17.87 -19.10
C ASN A 101 8.42 -17.31 -19.23
N VAL A 102 7.41 -18.17 -19.19
CA VAL A 102 6.00 -17.80 -19.25
C VAL A 102 5.45 -17.79 -17.84
N TYR A 103 4.88 -16.65 -17.43
CA TYR A 103 4.23 -16.51 -16.14
C TYR A 103 2.72 -16.48 -16.30
N TYR A 104 2.00 -17.05 -15.34
CA TYR A 104 0.58 -16.79 -15.15
C TYR A 104 0.36 -16.04 -13.86
N THR A 105 -0.54 -15.07 -13.91
CA THR A 105 -0.78 -14.13 -12.82
C THR A 105 -1.99 -14.55 -11.99
N MET A 106 -1.81 -14.60 -10.68
CA MET A 106 -2.87 -14.75 -9.69
C MET A 106 -3.07 -13.40 -9.00
N TYR A 107 -4.31 -12.98 -8.89
CA TYR A 107 -4.71 -11.75 -8.20
C TYR A 107 -5.17 -12.04 -6.78
N THR A 108 -5.29 -11.01 -5.96
CA THR A 108 -5.60 -11.07 -4.52
C THR A 108 -6.69 -12.09 -4.17
N THR A 109 -7.84 -12.06 -4.85
CA THR A 109 -8.95 -12.99 -4.58
C THR A 109 -8.53 -14.44 -4.76
N GLN A 110 -7.83 -14.74 -5.85
CA GLN A 110 -7.35 -16.10 -6.16
C GLN A 110 -6.26 -16.56 -5.18
N VAL A 111 -5.41 -15.62 -4.74
CA VAL A 111 -4.38 -15.90 -3.74
C VAL A 111 -5.03 -16.25 -2.41
N LEU A 112 -6.01 -15.48 -1.96
CA LEU A 112 -6.70 -15.70 -0.68
C LEU A 112 -7.53 -16.98 -0.66
N GLU A 113 -8.17 -17.35 -1.78
CA GLU A 113 -8.93 -18.60 -1.89
C GLU A 113 -8.04 -19.86 -1.83
N GLN A 114 -6.75 -19.73 -2.17
CA GLN A 114 -5.80 -20.84 -2.21
C GLN A 114 -4.86 -20.90 -1.01
N LEU A 115 -5.07 -20.05 0.00
CA LEU A 115 -4.25 -20.11 1.21
C LEU A 115 -4.48 -21.42 1.99
N PRO A 116 -3.44 -22.03 2.55
CA PRO A 116 -2.01 -21.70 2.46
C PRO A 116 -1.41 -21.99 1.08
N LEU A 117 -0.61 -21.06 0.55
CA LEU A 117 -0.05 -21.13 -0.80
C LEU A 117 1.46 -21.38 -0.76
N SER A 118 1.90 -22.43 -1.47
CA SER A 118 3.32 -22.71 -1.71
C SER A 118 3.76 -22.12 -3.05
N LEU A 119 4.91 -21.48 -3.02
CA LEU A 119 5.54 -20.82 -4.15
C LEU A 119 6.86 -21.53 -4.49
N ASN A 120 7.26 -21.42 -5.73
CA ASN A 120 8.50 -21.98 -6.23
C ASN A 120 9.56 -20.87 -6.42
N GLU A 121 10.80 -21.27 -6.39
CA GLU A 121 11.90 -20.40 -6.80
C GLU A 121 11.67 -19.90 -8.23
N GLY A 122 11.79 -18.58 -8.41
CA GLY A 122 11.53 -17.92 -9.68
C GLY A 122 10.13 -17.30 -9.80
N ASP A 123 9.18 -17.62 -8.93
CA ASP A 123 7.89 -16.93 -8.87
C ASP A 123 8.10 -15.46 -8.44
N ILE A 124 7.24 -14.57 -8.89
CA ILE A 124 7.32 -13.15 -8.56
C ILE A 124 6.12 -12.78 -7.68
N VAL A 125 6.40 -12.15 -6.54
CA VAL A 125 5.39 -11.61 -5.64
C VAL A 125 5.43 -10.11 -5.70
N SER A 126 4.28 -9.47 -5.86
CA SER A 126 4.10 -8.02 -5.80
C SER A 126 2.97 -7.70 -4.83
N VAL A 127 3.23 -6.78 -3.92
CA VAL A 127 2.26 -6.29 -2.93
C VAL A 127 2.13 -4.80 -3.11
N ASN A 128 0.92 -4.32 -3.30
CA ASN A 128 0.58 -2.91 -3.39
C ASN A 128 -0.42 -2.57 -2.28
N VAL A 129 -0.14 -1.53 -1.52
CA VAL A 129 -0.99 -1.06 -0.43
C VAL A 129 -1.30 0.40 -0.65
N GLU A 130 -2.56 0.76 -0.65
CA GLU A 130 -3.03 2.14 -0.80
C GLU A 130 -4.08 2.46 0.27
N ASN A 131 -4.02 3.67 0.86
CA ASN A 131 -5.05 4.07 1.80
C ASN A 131 -6.37 4.39 1.08
N THR A 132 -7.48 3.93 1.66
CA THR A 132 -8.83 4.14 1.12
C THR A 132 -9.59 5.28 1.77
N ASN A 133 -9.12 5.76 2.93
CA ASN A 133 -9.72 6.87 3.66
C ASN A 133 -8.91 8.16 3.47
N THR A 134 -9.59 9.30 3.62
CA THR A 134 -8.90 10.59 3.69
C THR A 134 -8.33 10.76 5.09
N THR A 135 -7.02 10.93 5.22
CA THR A 135 -6.34 11.18 6.50
C THR A 135 -6.72 12.54 7.10
N VAL A 136 -6.45 12.74 8.39
CA VAL A 136 -6.70 14.04 9.05
C VAL A 136 -5.90 15.15 8.38
N ALA A 137 -4.64 14.88 8.00
CA ALA A 137 -3.84 15.82 7.23
C ALA A 137 -4.47 16.12 5.87
N GLY A 138 -4.94 15.10 5.18
CA GLY A 138 -5.67 15.23 3.91
C GLY A 138 -6.92 16.09 4.05
N GLN A 139 -7.71 15.91 5.12
CA GLN A 139 -8.89 16.73 5.39
C GLN A 139 -8.53 18.20 5.66
N LEU A 140 -7.49 18.45 6.48
CA LEU A 140 -7.01 19.80 6.76
C LEU A 140 -6.45 20.48 5.51
N ARG A 141 -5.66 19.75 4.70
CA ARG A 141 -5.18 20.24 3.40
C ARG A 141 -6.33 20.54 2.46
N ASN A 142 -7.30 19.65 2.32
CA ASN A 142 -8.47 19.86 1.47
C ASN A 142 -9.29 21.07 1.90
N PHE A 143 -9.39 21.34 3.21
CA PHE A 143 -10.03 22.55 3.72
C PHE A 143 -9.25 23.81 3.31
N MET A 144 -7.92 23.79 3.43
CA MET A 144 -7.07 24.92 3.03
C MET A 144 -6.95 25.06 1.51
N TYR A 145 -6.84 23.93 0.78
CA TYR A 145 -6.63 23.93 -0.68
C TYR A 145 -7.93 24.06 -1.49
N LYS A 146 -9.11 23.88 -0.90
CA LYS A 146 -10.34 24.39 -1.55
C LYS A 146 -10.25 25.87 -1.85
N VAL A 147 -9.35 26.57 -1.16
CA VAL A 147 -8.97 27.94 -1.42
C VAL A 147 -7.85 28.06 -2.49
N THR A 148 -7.05 26.99 -2.74
CA THR A 148 -5.84 27.05 -3.61
C THR A 148 -5.74 25.95 -4.68
N GLY A 149 -6.65 24.96 -4.73
CA GLY A 149 -6.80 24.03 -5.88
C GLY A 149 -5.79 22.88 -6.00
N ASN A 150 -5.15 22.43 -4.92
CA ASN A 150 -4.19 21.32 -4.96
C ASN A 150 -4.73 20.04 -4.28
N THR A 151 -4.32 18.84 -4.73
CA THR A 151 -4.79 17.54 -4.23
C THR A 151 -3.84 17.00 -3.15
N SER A 152 -4.40 16.32 -2.12
CA SER A 152 -3.60 15.62 -1.11
C SER A 152 -3.01 14.32 -1.68
N GLY A 153 -1.78 13.99 -1.31
CA GLY A 153 -1.15 12.72 -1.65
C GLY A 153 -1.77 11.55 -0.87
N ASN A 154 -1.86 10.38 -1.52
CA ASN A 154 -2.25 9.14 -0.86
C ASN A 154 -1.04 8.51 -0.17
N ILE A 155 -1.31 7.74 0.89
CA ILE A 155 -0.31 6.87 1.53
C ILE A 155 -0.26 5.58 0.72
N VAL A 156 0.88 5.29 0.09
CA VAL A 156 1.04 4.13 -0.80
C VAL A 156 2.35 3.42 -0.48
N ALA A 157 2.30 2.09 -0.41
CA ALA A 157 3.49 1.25 -0.33
C ALA A 157 3.41 0.15 -1.38
N GLN A 158 4.49 -0.03 -2.11
CA GLN A 158 4.60 -1.08 -3.11
C GLN A 158 5.95 -1.78 -2.97
N GLU A 159 5.92 -3.10 -2.95
CA GLU A 159 7.11 -3.95 -2.91
C GLU A 159 6.92 -5.13 -3.87
N SER A 160 7.99 -5.52 -4.53
CA SER A 160 7.97 -6.65 -5.46
C SER A 160 9.30 -7.40 -5.43
N GLY A 161 9.26 -8.69 -5.66
CA GLY A 161 10.48 -9.45 -5.77
C GLY A 161 10.30 -10.91 -6.10
N ILE A 162 11.40 -11.53 -6.50
CA ILE A 162 11.45 -12.93 -6.90
C ILE A 162 11.55 -13.81 -5.66
N VAL A 163 10.82 -14.91 -5.63
CA VAL A 163 10.93 -15.97 -4.62
C VAL A 163 12.28 -16.68 -4.78
N THR A 164 13.04 -16.73 -3.72
CA THR A 164 14.41 -17.26 -3.71
C THR A 164 14.51 -18.68 -3.18
N LYS A 165 13.40 -19.23 -2.65
CA LYS A 165 13.35 -20.57 -2.07
C LYS A 165 12.03 -21.25 -2.37
N THR A 166 12.10 -22.46 -2.88
CA THR A 166 10.94 -23.34 -3.01
C THR A 166 10.59 -23.94 -1.65
N THR A 167 9.31 -23.90 -1.28
CA THR A 167 8.85 -24.61 -0.09
C THR A 167 9.05 -26.11 -0.32
N ALA A 168 9.88 -26.75 0.50
CA ALA A 168 10.00 -28.20 0.50
C ALA A 168 8.68 -28.80 1.03
N ASN A 169 8.03 -29.61 0.23
CA ASN A 169 6.83 -30.36 0.57
C ASN A 169 7.18 -31.52 1.51
#